data_ca47f1dbe8dcd21bf48aea5552972218
#
_entry.id   ca47f1dbe8dcd21bf48aea5552972218
#
_cell.length_a   1.000
_cell.length_b   1.000
_cell.length_c   1.000
_cell.angle_alpha   90.00
_cell.angle_beta   90.00
_cell.angle_gamma   90.00
#
_symmetry.space_group_name_H-M   'P 1'
#
loop_
_entity.id
_entity.type
_entity.pdbx_description
1 polymer ?
#
loop_
_entity_poly.entity_id
_entity_poly.type
_entity_poly.pdbx_seq_one_letter_code
_entity_poly.pdbx_strand_id
1 'polypeptide(L)'
;MKVPQLKKKLELKSCHNITWEDNYSWVHQKNILEVLKDSSKLIPNVRKYLEEENRYTKYNLRDTKEFQRKLFNEIKGRIKLDDESLTFKDKQYEYWNKTTAKGNYSIKLRKKIGSNKIEEFWNGDKEKKKLKTEYFGIGDLEVSNNDEYLGYSLDLKGSEYF
;
A
#
# COMPACT_ATOMS: atom_id res chain seq x y z
N MET A 1 18.52 18.07 -19.58
CA MET A 1 18.33 18.70 -18.25
C MET A 1 19.53 18.35 -17.38
N LYS A 2 20.00 19.28 -16.51
CA LYS A 2 21.16 19.00 -15.63
C LYS A 2 20.75 18.02 -14.53
N VAL A 3 21.65 17.08 -14.20
CA VAL A 3 21.47 16.13 -13.09
C VAL A 3 21.39 16.90 -11.78
N PRO A 4 20.37 16.69 -10.95
CA PRO A 4 20.28 17.29 -9.63
C PRO A 4 21.46 16.85 -8.74
N GLN A 5 21.88 17.74 -7.85
CA GLN A 5 22.96 17.44 -6.92
C GLN A 5 22.57 17.82 -5.51
N LEU A 6 22.58 16.85 -4.61
CA LEU A 6 22.37 17.09 -3.19
C LEU A 6 23.63 17.74 -2.60
N LYS A 7 23.43 18.81 -1.83
CA LYS A 7 24.52 19.51 -1.16
C LYS A 7 25.18 18.62 -0.12
N LYS A 8 26.50 18.47 -0.21
CA LYS A 8 27.30 17.79 0.80
C LYS A 8 27.45 18.66 2.04
N LYS A 9 27.26 18.06 3.21
CA LYS A 9 27.58 18.66 4.53
C LYS A 9 28.27 17.59 5.34
N LEU A 10 29.60 17.72 5.47
CA LEU A 10 30.41 16.74 6.18
C LEU A 10 29.98 16.64 7.66
N GLU A 11 29.70 15.42 8.08
CA GLU A 11 29.51 15.05 9.49
C GLU A 11 30.31 13.79 9.80
N LEU A 12 31.05 13.80 10.90
CA LEU A 12 31.76 12.61 11.36
C LEU A 12 30.80 11.76 12.20
N LYS A 13 30.64 10.52 11.81
CA LYS A 13 29.88 9.50 12.53
C LYS A 13 30.84 8.51 13.19
N SER A 14 30.47 8.02 14.36
CA SER A 14 31.25 7.01 15.07
C SER A 14 30.32 5.95 15.66
N CYS A 15 30.68 4.69 15.48
CA CYS A 15 30.01 3.53 16.10
C CYS A 15 31.04 2.41 16.29
N HIS A 16 31.02 1.74 17.44
CA HIS A 16 31.93 0.63 17.77
C HIS A 16 33.43 0.94 17.50
N ASN A 17 33.87 2.15 17.88
CA ASN A 17 35.24 2.66 17.67
C ASN A 17 35.66 2.81 16.20
N ILE A 18 34.72 2.77 15.26
CA ILE A 18 34.94 3.06 13.86
C ILE A 18 34.36 4.43 13.57
N THR A 19 35.16 5.30 12.96
CA THR A 19 34.72 6.65 12.53
C THR A 19 34.73 6.74 11.03
N TRP A 20 33.67 7.35 10.45
CA TRP A 20 33.56 7.60 9.01
C TRP A 20 32.96 8.97 8.74
N GLU A 21 33.18 9.44 7.52
CA GLU A 21 32.60 10.67 7.00
C GLU A 21 31.23 10.41 6.37
N ASP A 22 30.22 11.17 6.80
CA ASP A 22 28.88 11.15 6.18
C ASP A 22 28.52 12.56 5.69
N ASN A 23 28.43 12.72 4.38
CA ASN A 23 28.09 13.97 3.72
C ASN A 23 26.59 14.26 3.66
N TYR A 24 25.74 13.28 4.02
CA TYR A 24 24.32 13.34 3.79
C TYR A 24 23.45 13.06 5.03
N SER A 25 24.03 12.89 6.21
CA SER A 25 23.31 12.75 7.49
C SER A 25 22.25 13.82 7.71
N TRP A 26 22.49 15.03 7.23
CA TRP A 26 21.59 16.16 7.37
C TRP A 26 20.23 15.98 6.64
N VAL A 27 20.11 14.99 5.74
CA VAL A 27 18.86 14.64 5.06
C VAL A 27 17.90 13.92 6.02
N HIS A 28 18.46 13.23 7.01
CA HIS A 28 17.67 12.56 8.03
C HIS A 28 16.89 13.57 8.89
N GLN A 29 15.58 13.37 9.00
CA GLN A 29 14.72 14.15 9.88
C GLN A 29 14.27 13.34 11.09
N LYS A 30 14.51 13.89 12.30
CA LYS A 30 14.09 13.24 13.55
C LYS A 30 12.57 13.08 13.65
N ASN A 31 11.83 14.01 13.04
CA ASN A 31 10.36 14.00 13.03
C ASN A 31 9.77 13.26 11.81
N ILE A 32 10.41 12.20 11.33
CA ILE A 32 9.99 11.49 10.12
C ILE A 32 8.53 11.02 10.18
N LEU A 33 8.04 10.57 11.34
CA LEU A 33 6.64 10.15 11.51
C LEU A 33 5.64 11.31 11.30
N GLU A 34 6.04 12.54 11.62
CA GLU A 34 5.20 13.72 11.33
C GLU A 34 5.25 14.07 9.85
N VAL A 35 6.42 13.92 9.21
CA VAL A 35 6.59 14.16 7.76
C VAL A 35 5.76 13.16 6.95
N LEU A 36 5.70 11.89 7.37
CA LEU A 36 4.86 10.86 6.73
C LEU A 36 3.37 11.21 6.79
N LYS A 37 2.92 11.85 7.90
CA LYS A 37 1.54 12.32 8.04
C LYS A 37 1.27 13.64 7.32
N ASP A 38 2.28 14.50 7.25
CA ASP A 38 2.18 15.83 6.67
C ASP A 38 3.50 16.20 5.98
N SER A 39 3.53 15.99 4.67
CA SER A 39 4.71 16.24 3.84
C SER A 39 5.16 17.70 3.84
N SER A 40 4.33 18.65 4.30
CA SER A 40 4.73 20.06 4.42
C SER A 40 5.85 20.27 5.46
N LYS A 41 5.99 19.33 6.40
CA LYS A 41 7.02 19.33 7.45
C LYS A 41 8.40 18.84 6.99
N LEU A 42 8.51 18.44 5.72
CA LEU A 42 9.82 18.08 5.15
C LEU A 42 10.75 19.29 5.08
N ILE A 43 12.01 19.12 5.43
CA ILE A 43 13.04 20.18 5.35
C ILE A 43 13.03 20.79 3.94
N PRO A 44 12.93 22.14 3.80
CA PRO A 44 12.78 22.80 2.49
C PRO A 44 13.86 22.44 1.47
N ASN A 45 15.12 22.31 1.90
CA ASN A 45 16.22 21.94 1.02
C ASN A 45 16.13 20.48 0.54
N VAL A 46 15.62 19.56 1.38
CA VAL A 46 15.37 18.16 0.99
C VAL A 46 14.20 18.12 0.02
N ARG A 47 13.10 18.82 0.31
CA ARG A 47 11.95 18.94 -0.60
C ARG A 47 12.38 19.43 -1.98
N LYS A 48 13.14 20.54 -2.02
CA LYS A 48 13.62 21.12 -3.26
C LYS A 48 14.41 20.09 -4.09
N TYR A 49 15.32 19.37 -3.45
CA TYR A 49 16.11 18.33 -4.11
C TYR A 49 15.22 17.21 -4.66
N LEU A 50 14.27 16.69 -3.89
CA LEU A 50 13.35 15.65 -4.34
C LEU A 50 12.48 16.12 -5.52
N GLU A 51 12.04 17.37 -5.51
CA GLU A 51 11.29 17.95 -6.63
C GLU A 51 12.16 18.11 -7.90
N GLU A 52 13.45 18.42 -7.74
CA GLU A 52 14.40 18.47 -8.84
C GLU A 52 14.66 17.08 -9.42
N GLU A 53 14.81 16.05 -8.59
CA GLU A 53 14.92 14.64 -9.01
C GLU A 53 13.68 14.17 -9.76
N ASN A 54 12.50 14.50 -9.25
CA ASN A 54 11.24 14.16 -9.93
C ASN A 54 11.13 14.84 -11.29
N ARG A 55 11.56 16.10 -11.42
CA ARG A 55 11.59 16.81 -12.70
C ARG A 55 12.59 16.19 -13.67
N TYR A 56 13.77 15.82 -13.16
CA TYR A 56 14.82 15.16 -13.95
C TYR A 56 14.35 13.80 -14.48
N THR A 57 13.77 12.98 -13.62
CA THR A 57 13.18 11.68 -13.98
C THR A 57 12.09 11.84 -15.04
N LYS A 58 11.16 12.78 -14.83
CA LYS A 58 10.07 13.07 -15.76
C LYS A 58 10.57 13.53 -17.13
N TYR A 59 11.64 14.33 -17.14
CA TYR A 59 12.28 14.76 -18.38
C TYR A 59 12.92 13.61 -19.13
N ASN A 60 13.70 12.76 -18.45
CA ASN A 60 14.39 11.64 -19.09
C ASN A 60 13.44 10.53 -19.56
N LEU A 61 12.32 10.33 -18.87
CA LEU A 61 11.31 9.33 -19.23
C LEU A 61 10.21 9.85 -20.15
N ARG A 62 10.27 11.12 -20.60
CA ARG A 62 9.19 11.72 -21.39
C ARG A 62 8.87 10.96 -22.69
N ASP A 63 9.89 10.44 -23.35
CA ASP A 63 9.76 9.76 -24.64
C ASP A 63 9.24 8.31 -24.48
N THR A 64 9.16 7.79 -23.25
CA THR A 64 8.66 6.45 -22.97
C THR A 64 7.18 6.41 -22.59
N LYS A 65 6.51 7.54 -22.48
CA LYS A 65 5.13 7.62 -21.97
C LYS A 65 4.13 6.79 -22.75
N GLU A 66 4.23 6.78 -24.06
CA GLU A 66 3.35 5.98 -24.91
C GLU A 66 3.60 4.50 -24.71
N PHE A 67 4.86 4.09 -24.64
CA PHE A 67 5.24 2.71 -24.33
C PHE A 67 4.77 2.28 -22.94
N GLN A 68 4.94 3.13 -21.93
CA GLN A 68 4.44 2.87 -20.58
C GLN A 68 2.92 2.63 -20.58
N ARG A 69 2.16 3.47 -21.30
CA ARG A 69 0.70 3.32 -21.41
C ARG A 69 0.33 2.01 -22.09
N LYS A 70 1.02 1.65 -23.19
CA LYS A 70 0.80 0.39 -23.89
C LYS A 70 1.08 -0.80 -22.99
N LEU A 71 2.21 -0.79 -22.30
CA LEU A 71 2.62 -1.85 -21.37
C LEU A 71 1.66 -1.98 -20.19
N PHE A 72 1.26 -0.84 -19.61
CA PHE A 72 0.26 -0.83 -18.53
C PHE A 72 -1.06 -1.48 -18.96
N ASN A 73 -1.58 -1.10 -20.14
CA ASN A 73 -2.83 -1.65 -20.65
C ASN A 73 -2.71 -3.15 -20.96
N GLU A 74 -1.56 -3.58 -21.49
CA GLU A 74 -1.29 -5.00 -21.74
C GLU A 74 -1.27 -5.80 -20.44
N ILE A 75 -0.52 -5.35 -19.42
CA ILE A 75 -0.44 -6.02 -18.12
C ILE A 75 -1.81 -6.05 -17.45
N LYS A 76 -2.50 -4.91 -17.43
CA LYS A 76 -3.85 -4.82 -16.86
C LYS A 76 -4.85 -5.72 -17.57
N GLY A 77 -4.75 -5.83 -18.90
CA GLY A 77 -5.63 -6.69 -19.69
C GLY A 77 -5.46 -8.20 -19.44
N ARG A 78 -4.35 -8.60 -18.83
CA ARG A 78 -4.10 -10.00 -18.43
C ARG A 78 -4.73 -10.36 -17.08
N ILE A 79 -5.18 -9.37 -16.31
CA ILE A 79 -5.78 -9.58 -14.99
C ILE A 79 -7.27 -9.89 -15.18
N LYS A 80 -7.69 -11.05 -14.69
CA LYS A 80 -9.10 -11.41 -14.63
C LYS A 80 -9.74 -10.63 -13.48
N LEU A 81 -10.64 -9.71 -13.80
CA LEU A 81 -11.23 -8.80 -12.82
C LEU A 81 -12.36 -9.47 -12.02
N ASP A 82 -13.21 -10.26 -12.68
CA ASP A 82 -14.24 -11.07 -12.02
C ASP A 82 -13.67 -12.48 -11.82
N ASP A 83 -13.20 -12.76 -10.62
CA ASP A 83 -12.52 -14.01 -10.30
C ASP A 83 -12.85 -14.53 -8.91
N GLU A 84 -12.71 -15.84 -8.72
CA GLU A 84 -12.86 -16.49 -7.43
C GLU A 84 -11.63 -17.37 -7.14
N SER A 85 -11.13 -17.31 -5.90
CA SER A 85 -10.04 -18.19 -5.47
C SER A 85 -10.50 -19.64 -5.33
N LEU A 86 -9.53 -20.54 -5.23
CA LEU A 86 -9.82 -21.89 -4.77
C LEU A 86 -10.40 -21.86 -3.36
N THR A 87 -11.28 -22.80 -3.06
CA THR A 87 -11.82 -22.97 -1.71
C THR A 87 -10.80 -23.66 -0.80
N PHE A 88 -10.78 -23.27 0.46
CA PHE A 88 -10.08 -24.01 1.51
C PHE A 88 -11.05 -24.34 2.65
N LYS A 89 -10.82 -25.47 3.31
CA LYS A 89 -11.64 -25.93 4.43
C LYS A 89 -11.03 -25.53 5.74
N ASP A 90 -11.83 -24.94 6.59
CA ASP A 90 -11.50 -24.73 7.98
C ASP A 90 -12.71 -25.06 8.84
N LYS A 91 -12.54 -25.95 9.83
CA LYS A 91 -13.60 -26.43 10.74
C LYS A 91 -14.83 -26.91 9.97
N GLN A 92 -15.96 -26.20 10.12
CA GLN A 92 -17.24 -26.57 9.51
C GLN A 92 -17.53 -25.87 8.17
N TYR A 93 -16.62 -24.99 7.74
CA TYR A 93 -16.85 -24.16 6.55
C TYR A 93 -15.81 -24.38 5.45
N GLU A 94 -16.23 -24.11 4.23
CA GLU A 94 -15.37 -23.84 3.07
C GLU A 94 -15.35 -22.34 2.83
N TYR A 95 -14.15 -21.77 2.68
CA TYR A 95 -13.90 -20.34 2.50
C TYR A 95 -13.26 -20.06 1.15
N TRP A 96 -13.59 -18.93 0.53
CA TRP A 96 -12.91 -18.43 -0.65
C TRP A 96 -13.07 -16.92 -0.79
N ASN A 97 -12.28 -16.34 -1.70
CA ASN A 97 -12.31 -14.93 -2.03
C ASN A 97 -12.94 -14.73 -3.41
N LYS A 98 -13.67 -13.64 -3.56
CA LYS A 98 -14.20 -13.19 -4.84
C LYS A 98 -13.75 -11.76 -5.09
N THR A 99 -13.35 -11.47 -6.33
CA THR A 99 -13.12 -10.12 -6.84
C THR A 99 -14.14 -9.80 -7.93
N THR A 100 -14.43 -8.52 -8.12
CA THR A 100 -15.35 -8.07 -9.17
C THR A 100 -14.75 -6.90 -9.93
N ALA A 101 -15.07 -6.77 -11.20
CA ALA A 101 -14.60 -5.69 -12.06
C ALA A 101 -14.99 -4.28 -11.57
N LYS A 102 -16.04 -4.18 -10.73
CA LYS A 102 -16.55 -2.92 -10.17
C LYS A 102 -16.08 -2.66 -8.74
N GLY A 103 -15.47 -3.67 -8.08
CA GLY A 103 -14.97 -3.58 -6.72
C GLY A 103 -13.48 -3.24 -6.67
N ASN A 104 -13.06 -2.60 -5.61
CA ASN A 104 -11.65 -2.35 -5.31
C ASN A 104 -11.11 -3.31 -4.24
N TYR A 105 -12.01 -3.99 -3.54
CA TYR A 105 -11.69 -4.88 -2.42
C TYR A 105 -12.28 -6.27 -2.64
N SER A 106 -11.64 -7.27 -2.04
CA SER A 106 -12.15 -8.64 -2.11
C SER A 106 -13.42 -8.81 -1.26
N ILE A 107 -14.27 -9.69 -1.74
CA ILE A 107 -15.42 -10.22 -1.02
C ILE A 107 -15.00 -11.56 -0.42
N LYS A 108 -15.24 -11.78 0.86
CA LYS A 108 -14.98 -13.04 1.54
C LYS A 108 -16.26 -13.84 1.65
N LEU A 109 -16.21 -15.03 1.12
CA LEU A 109 -17.35 -15.94 1.03
C LEU A 109 -17.07 -17.20 1.83
N ARG A 110 -18.12 -17.78 2.40
CA ARG A 110 -18.05 -19.09 3.03
C ARG A 110 -19.34 -19.88 2.79
N LYS A 111 -19.25 -21.16 2.92
CA LYS A 111 -20.42 -22.04 3.01
C LYS A 111 -20.17 -23.16 4.03
N LYS A 112 -21.18 -23.58 4.74
CA LYS A 112 -21.06 -24.72 5.65
C LYS A 112 -20.86 -26.01 4.83
N ILE A 113 -19.96 -26.87 5.26
CA ILE A 113 -19.70 -28.16 4.60
C ILE A 113 -21.01 -28.96 4.55
N GLY A 114 -21.35 -29.47 3.37
CA GLY A 114 -22.61 -30.16 3.12
C GLY A 114 -23.80 -29.23 2.81
N SER A 115 -23.61 -27.92 2.79
CA SER A 115 -24.65 -26.95 2.43
C SER A 115 -24.35 -26.29 1.07
N ASN A 116 -25.40 -25.90 0.37
CA ASN A 116 -25.28 -25.08 -0.86
C ASN A 116 -25.50 -23.59 -0.60
N LYS A 117 -25.78 -23.20 0.68
CA LYS A 117 -25.98 -21.80 1.03
C LYS A 117 -24.66 -21.09 1.18
N ILE A 118 -24.41 -20.12 0.30
CA ILE A 118 -23.23 -19.25 0.32
C ILE A 118 -23.53 -18.05 1.21
N GLU A 119 -22.58 -17.70 2.06
CA GLU A 119 -22.63 -16.54 2.94
C GLU A 119 -21.51 -15.57 2.55
N GLU A 120 -21.88 -14.32 2.27
CA GLU A 120 -20.95 -13.20 2.21
C GLU A 120 -20.74 -12.72 3.65
N PHE A 121 -19.60 -13.05 4.26
CA PHE A 121 -19.33 -12.66 5.64
C PHE A 121 -18.45 -11.41 5.75
N TRP A 122 -17.82 -11.00 4.64
CA TRP A 122 -17.07 -9.74 4.54
C TRP A 122 -17.12 -9.18 3.12
N ASN A 123 -17.21 -7.84 3.02
CA ASN A 123 -17.15 -7.14 1.75
C ASN A 123 -16.49 -5.76 1.96
N GLY A 124 -15.24 -5.64 1.53
CA GLY A 124 -14.44 -4.42 1.77
C GLY A 124 -15.05 -3.16 1.14
N ASP A 125 -15.66 -3.26 -0.04
CA ASP A 125 -16.33 -2.11 -0.69
C ASP A 125 -17.56 -1.65 0.11
N LYS A 126 -18.33 -2.57 0.67
CA LYS A 126 -19.48 -2.24 1.54
C LYS A 126 -19.00 -1.58 2.84
N GLU A 127 -17.94 -2.10 3.45
CA GLU A 127 -17.39 -1.54 4.69
C GLU A 127 -16.79 -0.15 4.47
N LYS A 128 -16.02 0.05 3.40
CA LYS A 128 -15.53 1.38 3.04
C LYS A 128 -16.66 2.39 2.88
N LYS A 129 -17.71 2.01 2.15
CA LYS A 129 -18.89 2.85 1.93
C LYS A 129 -19.60 3.20 3.23
N LYS A 130 -19.73 2.22 4.14
CA LYS A 130 -20.35 2.40 5.46
C LYS A 130 -19.57 3.37 6.34
N LEU A 131 -18.23 3.25 6.34
CA LEU A 131 -17.34 4.10 7.14
C LEU A 131 -17.12 5.49 6.54
N LYS A 132 -17.46 5.71 5.27
CA LYS A 132 -17.33 7.00 4.56
C LYS A 132 -15.92 7.59 4.63
N THR A 133 -14.89 6.75 4.52
CA THR A 133 -13.49 7.14 4.61
C THR A 133 -12.86 7.31 3.22
N GLU A 134 -11.93 8.26 3.09
CA GLU A 134 -11.15 8.44 1.86
C GLU A 134 -10.14 7.31 1.68
N TYR A 135 -9.40 7.00 2.74
CA TYR A 135 -8.47 5.89 2.77
C TYR A 135 -9.08 4.68 3.47
N PHE A 136 -8.82 3.48 2.95
CA PHE A 136 -9.31 2.24 3.51
C PHE A 136 -8.32 1.11 3.25
N GLY A 137 -7.50 0.81 4.22
CA GLY A 137 -6.60 -0.34 4.25
C GLY A 137 -7.19 -1.44 5.10
N ILE A 138 -7.09 -2.68 4.62
CA ILE A 138 -7.53 -3.88 5.35
C ILE A 138 -6.26 -4.59 5.83
N GLY A 139 -6.15 -4.79 7.13
CA GLY A 139 -5.12 -5.63 7.73
C GLY A 139 -5.60 -7.08 7.86
N ASP A 140 -5.45 -7.64 9.05
CA ASP A 140 -5.87 -9.00 9.34
C ASP A 140 -7.39 -9.14 9.42
N LEU A 141 -7.87 -10.33 9.09
CA LEU A 141 -9.27 -10.68 9.13
C LEU A 141 -9.40 -12.15 9.55
N GLU A 142 -9.88 -12.37 10.76
CA GLU A 142 -9.92 -13.68 11.41
C GLU A 142 -11.31 -14.03 11.92
N VAL A 143 -11.71 -15.28 11.69
CA VAL A 143 -12.97 -15.83 12.17
C VAL A 143 -12.73 -16.51 13.52
N SER A 144 -13.61 -16.27 14.50
CA SER A 144 -13.51 -16.88 15.82
C SER A 144 -13.61 -18.42 15.78
N ASN A 145 -13.15 -19.07 16.87
CA ASN A 145 -13.12 -20.54 16.93
C ASN A 145 -14.52 -21.19 16.84
N ASN A 146 -15.56 -20.48 17.22
CA ASN A 146 -16.96 -20.95 17.14
C ASN A 146 -17.68 -20.48 15.85
N ASP A 147 -16.95 -19.86 14.90
CA ASP A 147 -17.46 -19.35 13.62
C ASP A 147 -18.53 -18.25 13.72
N GLU A 148 -18.75 -17.65 14.92
CA GLU A 148 -19.80 -16.67 15.17
C GLU A 148 -19.35 -15.22 15.02
N TYR A 149 -18.06 -14.93 15.23
CA TYR A 149 -17.51 -13.59 15.23
C TYR A 149 -16.43 -13.44 14.16
N LEU A 150 -16.31 -12.24 13.65
CA LEU A 150 -15.25 -11.80 12.76
C LEU A 150 -14.47 -10.67 13.42
N GLY A 151 -13.17 -10.90 13.70
CA GLY A 151 -12.23 -9.87 14.08
C GLY A 151 -11.52 -9.33 12.85
N TYR A 152 -11.30 -8.03 12.79
CA TYR A 152 -10.54 -7.42 11.70
C TYR A 152 -9.88 -6.12 12.14
N SER A 153 -8.83 -5.74 11.43
CA SER A 153 -8.14 -4.46 11.62
C SER A 153 -8.18 -3.62 10.36
N LEU A 154 -8.26 -2.29 10.53
CA LEU A 154 -8.35 -1.32 9.44
C LEU A 154 -7.39 -0.16 9.65
N ASP A 155 -6.70 0.25 8.59
CA ASP A 155 -6.09 1.56 8.52
C ASP A 155 -7.02 2.51 7.75
N LEU A 156 -7.49 3.55 8.42
CA LEU A 156 -8.40 4.55 7.85
C LEU A 156 -7.70 5.89 7.53
N LYS A 157 -6.37 5.95 7.74
CA LYS A 157 -5.58 7.19 7.61
C LYS A 157 -4.42 7.08 6.62
N GLY A 158 -4.10 5.88 6.14
CA GLY A 158 -2.92 5.64 5.32
C GLY A 158 -1.63 5.70 6.13
N SER A 159 -1.70 5.35 7.41
CA SER A 159 -0.55 5.36 8.34
C SER A 159 0.20 4.03 8.38
N GLU A 160 -0.33 3.00 7.72
CA GLU A 160 0.15 1.61 7.78
C GLU A 160 0.11 0.99 9.18
N TYR A 161 -0.65 1.59 10.10
CA TYR A 161 -1.00 1.03 11.39
C TYR A 161 -2.45 0.52 11.36
N PHE A 162 -2.61 -0.76 11.62
CA PHE A 162 -3.87 -1.49 11.59
C PHE A 162 -4.43 -1.79 12.98
#